data_0c0555510a90f7ffe790ef5d44249be1
#
_entry.id   0c0555510a90f7ffe790ef5d44249be1
#
_cell.length_a   1.000
_cell.length_b   1.000
_cell.length_c   1.000
_cell.angle_alpha   90.00
_cell.angle_beta   90.00
_cell.angle_gamma   90.00
#
_symmetry.space_group_name_H-M   'P 1'
#
loop_
_entity.id
_entity.type
_entity.pdbx_description
1 polymer ?
#
loop_
_entity_poly.entity_id
_entity_poly.type
_entity_poly.pdbx_seq_one_letter_code
_entity_poly.pdbx_strand_id
1 'polypeptide(L)'
;MTLKLGINGFGRIGRMVFRAAVENFANDIQVVGINDLLDADYLAYMLKYDSVHGQFNHDIKVEGNFLIVDGNKIQIFAEKDPTNITWGALDVDVVVESTGFFLTAELAEAHLKAGAKKVIMSAPSKDSTPMFVYGVNDKTYAGQKIISNASCTTNCLAPISKVLNEKFGIVRGLMTTVHAATATQKTVDGPSKKDWRGGRGILENIIPSSTGAAKAVGKVLPELNGKLTGMSLRVPTSDVSFVDLTAELKNAPAADKDAAYAAICAAMKEASEGELKGILGYTEDAVVSTDFRNNSCTSIFDAKAGIQLDPTFVKVCSWYDNEWGYSNKVCEMARVITNYKG
;
A
#
# COMPACT_ATOMS: atom_id res chain seq x y z
N MET A 1 -2.11 10.08 23.46
CA MET A 1 -3.54 10.02 23.11
C MET A 1 -3.69 9.05 21.96
N THR A 2 -4.69 8.17 22.02
CA THR A 2 -5.00 7.23 20.95
C THR A 2 -5.55 8.00 19.75
N LEU A 3 -5.02 7.77 18.55
CA LEU A 3 -5.46 8.38 17.31
C LEU A 3 -6.88 7.87 16.95
N LYS A 4 -7.80 8.77 16.66
CA LYS A 4 -9.15 8.42 16.21
C LYS A 4 -9.20 8.37 14.68
N LEU A 5 -9.43 7.18 14.13
CA LEU A 5 -9.43 6.91 12.70
C LEU A 5 -10.86 6.79 12.17
N GLY A 6 -11.16 7.52 11.09
CA GLY A 6 -12.32 7.30 10.24
C GLY A 6 -11.94 6.56 8.96
N ILE A 7 -12.80 5.71 8.44
CA ILE A 7 -12.58 4.98 7.18
C ILE A 7 -13.71 5.31 6.20
N ASN A 8 -13.38 5.88 5.05
CA ASN A 8 -14.33 6.09 3.97
C ASN A 8 -14.12 5.05 2.87
N GLY A 9 -15.09 4.16 2.68
CA GLY A 9 -15.00 2.97 1.84
C GLY A 9 -14.50 1.74 2.59
N PHE A 10 -15.38 0.78 2.84
CA PHE A 10 -15.09 -0.45 3.57
C PHE A 10 -14.89 -1.65 2.62
N GLY A 11 -14.24 -1.37 1.46
CA GLY A 11 -13.77 -2.36 0.50
C GLY A 11 -12.58 -3.16 1.04
N ARG A 12 -11.80 -3.80 0.14
CA ARG A 12 -10.62 -4.60 0.54
C ARG A 12 -9.68 -3.81 1.46
N ILE A 13 -9.21 -2.63 1.01
CA ILE A 13 -8.22 -1.85 1.76
C ILE A 13 -8.82 -1.28 3.05
N GLY A 14 -10.05 -0.72 3.01
CA GLY A 14 -10.68 -0.21 4.23
C GLY A 14 -10.82 -1.27 5.32
N ARG A 15 -11.21 -2.51 4.96
CA ARG A 15 -11.28 -3.63 5.90
C ARG A 15 -9.91 -4.07 6.40
N MET A 16 -8.88 -4.10 5.55
CA MET A 16 -7.52 -4.47 5.99
C MET A 16 -6.90 -3.39 6.87
N VAL A 17 -7.15 -2.11 6.61
CA VAL A 17 -6.77 -1.01 7.52
C VAL A 17 -7.46 -1.17 8.88
N PHE A 18 -8.76 -1.51 8.89
CA PHE A 18 -9.49 -1.79 10.13
C PHE A 18 -8.87 -2.95 10.91
N ARG A 19 -8.65 -4.10 10.26
CA ARG A 19 -8.03 -5.27 10.89
C ARG A 19 -6.62 -4.96 11.40
N ALA A 20 -5.79 -4.27 10.60
CA ALA A 20 -4.46 -3.86 11.02
C ALA A 20 -4.50 -2.93 12.25
N ALA A 21 -5.43 -1.97 12.27
CA ALA A 21 -5.60 -1.07 13.41
C ALA A 21 -5.92 -1.85 14.69
N VAL A 22 -6.79 -2.86 14.62
CA VAL A 22 -7.17 -3.69 15.78
C VAL A 22 -6.08 -4.66 16.18
N GLU A 23 -5.44 -5.35 15.23
CA GLU A 23 -4.48 -6.41 15.52
C GLU A 23 -3.07 -5.89 15.84
N ASN A 24 -2.59 -4.84 15.12
CA ASN A 24 -1.20 -4.39 15.20
C ASN A 24 -1.04 -3.02 15.87
N PHE A 25 -2.11 -2.21 15.96
CA PHE A 25 -2.04 -0.83 16.45
C PHE A 25 -3.08 -0.51 17.54
N ALA A 26 -3.62 -1.51 18.22
CA ALA A 26 -4.71 -1.34 19.21
C ALA A 26 -4.40 -0.30 20.32
N ASN A 27 -3.13 -0.13 20.69
CA ASN A 27 -2.72 0.85 21.70
C ASN A 27 -2.62 2.29 21.14
N ASP A 28 -2.49 2.44 19.83
CA ASP A 28 -2.18 3.69 19.17
C ASP A 28 -3.35 4.23 18.34
N ILE A 29 -4.18 3.35 17.78
CA ILE A 29 -5.25 3.69 16.83
C ILE A 29 -6.58 3.10 17.28
N GLN A 30 -7.61 3.93 17.30
CA GLN A 30 -8.99 3.53 17.48
C GLN A 30 -9.81 3.92 16.26
N VAL A 31 -10.41 2.95 15.57
CA VAL A 31 -11.41 3.23 14.53
C VAL A 31 -12.71 3.64 15.21
N VAL A 32 -13.21 4.82 14.90
CA VAL A 32 -14.42 5.39 15.52
C VAL A 32 -15.60 5.55 14.56
N GLY A 33 -15.32 5.53 13.25
CA GLY A 33 -16.37 5.65 12.23
C GLY A 33 -15.99 5.00 10.92
N ILE A 34 -16.96 4.46 10.22
CA ILE A 34 -16.85 3.85 8.89
C ILE A 34 -17.98 4.40 8.03
N ASN A 35 -17.68 4.83 6.83
CA ASN A 35 -18.68 5.16 5.82
C ASN A 35 -18.61 4.15 4.66
N ASP A 36 -19.72 3.50 4.38
CA ASP A 36 -19.93 2.65 3.20
C ASP A 36 -21.42 2.63 2.86
N LEU A 37 -21.77 2.36 1.61
CA LEU A 37 -23.17 2.39 1.14
C LEU A 37 -23.95 1.11 1.44
N LEU A 38 -23.29 0.11 2.00
CA LEU A 38 -23.89 -1.16 2.43
C LEU A 38 -24.37 -1.08 3.87
N ASP A 39 -25.31 -1.94 4.24
CA ASP A 39 -25.83 -2.01 5.61
C ASP A 39 -24.80 -2.58 6.60
N ALA A 40 -24.99 -2.25 7.89
CA ALA A 40 -24.06 -2.60 8.96
C ALA A 40 -23.91 -4.12 9.15
N ASP A 41 -24.98 -4.91 8.95
CA ASP A 41 -24.94 -6.36 9.09
C ASP A 41 -24.04 -6.98 8.01
N TYR A 42 -24.14 -6.47 6.77
CA TYR A 42 -23.29 -6.95 5.68
C TYR A 42 -21.83 -6.50 5.85
N LEU A 43 -21.59 -5.29 6.36
CA LEU A 43 -20.23 -4.84 6.71
C LEU A 43 -19.61 -5.71 7.81
N ALA A 44 -20.38 -6.08 8.83
CA ALA A 44 -19.96 -7.00 9.88
C ALA A 44 -19.61 -8.39 9.33
N TYR A 45 -20.45 -8.92 8.43
CA TYR A 45 -20.20 -10.20 7.74
C TYR A 45 -18.88 -10.15 6.94
N MET A 46 -18.69 -9.11 6.12
CA MET A 46 -17.47 -8.96 5.31
C MET A 46 -16.22 -8.69 6.16
N LEU A 47 -16.34 -8.06 7.32
CA LEU A 47 -15.23 -7.90 8.25
C LEU A 47 -14.82 -9.24 8.85
N LYS A 48 -15.83 -10.06 9.23
CA LYS A 48 -15.61 -11.34 9.89
C LYS A 48 -15.00 -12.39 8.96
N TYR A 49 -15.48 -12.49 7.73
CA TYR A 49 -15.09 -13.54 6.79
C TYR A 49 -14.31 -12.97 5.61
N ASP A 50 -13.12 -13.49 5.38
CA ASP A 50 -12.28 -13.09 4.26
C ASP A 50 -11.62 -14.31 3.62
N SER A 51 -11.72 -14.42 2.29
CA SER A 51 -11.18 -15.58 1.56
C SER A 51 -9.66 -15.60 1.48
N VAL A 52 -9.00 -14.46 1.69
CA VAL A 52 -7.55 -14.30 1.61
C VAL A 52 -6.92 -14.34 3.00
N HIS A 53 -7.43 -13.49 3.90
CA HIS A 53 -6.86 -13.28 5.24
C HIS A 53 -7.55 -14.08 6.35
N GLY A 54 -8.53 -14.94 5.97
CA GLY A 54 -9.23 -15.80 6.91
C GLY A 54 -10.23 -15.05 7.81
N GLN A 55 -10.70 -15.74 8.83
CA GLN A 55 -11.66 -15.16 9.77
C GLN A 55 -10.97 -14.17 10.69
N PHE A 56 -11.67 -13.05 10.94
CA PHE A 56 -11.28 -12.06 11.92
C PHE A 56 -11.82 -12.51 13.29
N ASN A 57 -10.94 -13.03 14.14
CA ASN A 57 -11.29 -13.71 15.40
C ASN A 57 -11.54 -12.73 16.55
N HIS A 58 -12.48 -11.81 16.35
CA HIS A 58 -12.91 -10.81 17.31
C HIS A 58 -14.42 -10.91 17.53
N ASP A 59 -14.92 -10.42 18.68
CA ASP A 59 -16.36 -10.34 18.94
C ASP A 59 -16.97 -9.20 18.13
N ILE A 60 -17.82 -9.54 17.15
CA ILE A 60 -18.44 -8.58 16.25
C ILE A 60 -19.94 -8.61 16.41
N LYS A 61 -20.54 -7.45 16.72
CA LYS A 61 -21.97 -7.25 16.86
C LYS A 61 -22.42 -6.01 16.10
N VAL A 62 -23.69 -5.98 15.75
CA VAL A 62 -24.35 -4.80 15.17
C VAL A 62 -25.48 -4.34 16.09
N GLU A 63 -25.50 -3.06 16.40
CA GLU A 63 -26.59 -2.42 17.18
C GLU A 63 -27.02 -1.13 16.46
N GLY A 64 -28.10 -1.20 15.70
CA GLY A 64 -28.55 -0.07 14.88
C GLY A 64 -27.48 0.34 13.87
N ASN A 65 -27.04 1.59 13.89
CA ASN A 65 -25.99 2.12 13.03
C ASN A 65 -24.58 2.01 13.65
N PHE A 66 -24.37 1.04 14.53
CA PHE A 66 -23.07 0.81 15.15
C PHE A 66 -22.57 -0.60 14.85
N LEU A 67 -21.33 -0.68 14.43
CA LEU A 67 -20.54 -1.91 14.49
C LEU A 67 -19.82 -1.93 15.84
N ILE A 68 -19.91 -3.03 16.56
CA ILE A 68 -19.22 -3.20 17.84
C ILE A 68 -18.20 -4.30 17.69
N VAL A 69 -16.93 -3.97 17.90
CA VAL A 69 -15.81 -4.92 17.83
C VAL A 69 -15.10 -4.91 19.18
N ASP A 70 -15.08 -6.07 19.87
CA ASP A 70 -14.52 -6.21 21.22
C ASP A 70 -15.01 -5.14 22.20
N GLY A 71 -16.31 -4.80 22.13
CA GLY A 71 -16.94 -3.77 22.94
C GLY A 71 -16.73 -2.33 22.48
N ASN A 72 -15.86 -2.07 21.50
CA ASN A 72 -15.66 -0.74 20.95
C ASN A 72 -16.75 -0.42 19.92
N LYS A 73 -17.47 0.69 20.14
CA LYS A 73 -18.52 1.18 19.22
C LYS A 73 -17.92 1.98 18.08
N ILE A 74 -18.27 1.61 16.85
CA ILE A 74 -17.86 2.26 15.61
C ILE A 74 -19.12 2.74 14.90
N GLN A 75 -19.24 4.04 14.65
CA GLN A 75 -20.38 4.60 13.95
C GLN A 75 -20.34 4.22 12.47
N ILE A 76 -21.43 3.69 11.93
CA ILE A 76 -21.61 3.42 10.51
C ILE A 76 -22.39 4.57 9.88
N PHE A 77 -21.86 5.09 8.77
CA PHE A 77 -22.49 6.06 7.89
C PHE A 77 -22.75 5.42 6.53
N ALA A 78 -23.72 5.96 5.78
CA ALA A 78 -24.07 5.51 4.43
C ALA A 78 -24.20 6.72 3.47
N GLU A 79 -23.21 7.60 3.51
CA GLU A 79 -23.22 8.87 2.78
C GLU A 79 -22.45 8.77 1.48
N LYS A 80 -23.08 9.17 0.36
CA LYS A 80 -22.42 9.29 -0.95
C LYS A 80 -21.55 10.53 -1.04
N ASP A 81 -21.99 11.62 -0.42
CA ASP A 81 -21.25 12.87 -0.32
C ASP A 81 -20.53 12.92 1.02
N PRO A 82 -19.18 12.88 1.03
CA PRO A 82 -18.43 12.88 2.28
C PRO A 82 -18.64 14.13 3.15
N THR A 83 -19.14 15.23 2.61
CA THR A 83 -19.44 16.43 3.39
C THR A 83 -20.58 16.22 4.40
N ASN A 84 -21.44 15.23 4.17
CA ASN A 84 -22.55 14.88 5.07
C ASN A 84 -22.13 13.94 6.21
N ILE A 85 -20.91 13.39 6.18
CA ILE A 85 -20.39 12.54 7.26
C ILE A 85 -20.02 13.45 8.43
N THR A 86 -20.40 13.07 9.63
CA THR A 86 -20.13 13.90 10.81
C THR A 86 -18.85 13.50 11.53
N TRP A 87 -17.71 13.51 10.80
CA TRP A 87 -16.40 13.19 11.38
C TRP A 87 -16.04 14.05 12.59
N GLY A 88 -16.44 15.31 12.55
CA GLY A 88 -16.21 16.26 13.67
C GLY A 88 -16.91 15.85 14.96
N ALA A 89 -18.10 15.24 14.88
CA ALA A 89 -18.83 14.75 16.07
C ALA A 89 -18.12 13.57 16.76
N LEU A 90 -17.31 12.82 16.00
CA LEU A 90 -16.48 11.71 16.50
C LEU A 90 -15.06 12.16 16.87
N ASP A 91 -14.73 13.44 16.67
CA ASP A 91 -13.37 13.99 16.87
C ASP A 91 -12.30 13.20 16.08
N VAL A 92 -12.57 12.90 14.78
CA VAL A 92 -11.69 12.10 13.93
C VAL A 92 -10.41 12.87 13.63
N ASP A 93 -9.27 12.28 13.97
CA ASP A 93 -7.94 12.84 13.67
C ASP A 93 -7.57 12.64 12.21
N VAL A 94 -7.79 11.43 11.68
CA VAL A 94 -7.43 11.06 10.32
C VAL A 94 -8.55 10.27 9.67
N VAL A 95 -8.94 10.65 8.45
CA VAL A 95 -9.76 9.82 7.57
C VAL A 95 -8.87 9.08 6.59
N VAL A 96 -9.02 7.76 6.50
CA VAL A 96 -8.50 6.95 5.40
C VAL A 96 -9.52 6.92 4.28
N GLU A 97 -9.20 7.58 3.16
CA GLU A 97 -10.00 7.57 1.95
C GLU A 97 -9.65 6.34 1.10
N SER A 98 -10.52 5.33 1.11
CA SER A 98 -10.31 4.03 0.46
C SER A 98 -11.40 3.64 -0.54
N THR A 99 -12.23 4.61 -0.98
CA THR A 99 -13.23 4.39 -2.04
C THR A 99 -12.64 4.37 -3.45
N GLY A 100 -11.48 5.01 -3.65
CA GLY A 100 -10.88 5.21 -4.97
C GLY A 100 -11.49 6.34 -5.81
N PHE A 101 -12.45 7.10 -5.25
CA PHE A 101 -13.12 8.20 -5.96
C PHE A 101 -12.52 9.57 -5.63
N PHE A 102 -12.18 9.84 -4.38
CA PHE A 102 -11.75 11.15 -3.89
C PHE A 102 -10.21 11.24 -3.87
N LEU A 103 -9.58 11.20 -5.04
CA LEU A 103 -8.12 11.06 -5.21
C LEU A 103 -7.42 12.36 -5.63
N THR A 104 -8.02 13.50 -5.38
CA THR A 104 -7.40 14.82 -5.52
C THR A 104 -7.57 15.61 -4.22
N ALA A 105 -6.72 16.60 -3.97
CA ALA A 105 -6.86 17.47 -2.80
C ALA A 105 -8.25 18.10 -2.72
N GLU A 106 -8.76 18.62 -3.84
CA GLU A 106 -10.10 19.23 -3.95
C GLU A 106 -11.21 18.25 -3.52
N LEU A 107 -11.19 17.03 -4.03
CA LEU A 107 -12.20 16.03 -3.70
C LEU A 107 -12.08 15.54 -2.25
N ALA A 108 -10.87 15.29 -1.78
CA ALA A 108 -10.60 14.80 -0.43
C ALA A 108 -10.86 15.87 0.65
N GLU A 109 -10.86 17.17 0.28
CA GLU A 109 -11.21 18.27 1.18
C GLU A 109 -12.62 18.13 1.78
N ALA A 110 -13.52 17.39 1.11
CA ALA A 110 -14.84 17.07 1.64
C ALA A 110 -14.78 16.47 3.06
N HIS A 111 -13.79 15.64 3.35
CA HIS A 111 -13.61 15.08 4.68
C HIS A 111 -13.17 16.10 5.72
N LEU A 112 -12.35 17.09 5.32
CA LEU A 112 -11.96 18.20 6.22
C LEU A 112 -13.18 19.08 6.51
N LYS A 113 -14.02 19.36 5.51
CA LYS A 113 -15.29 20.09 5.68
C LYS A 113 -16.26 19.37 6.59
N ALA A 114 -16.23 18.04 6.58
CA ALA A 114 -16.99 17.16 7.47
C ALA A 114 -16.41 17.07 8.90
N GLY A 115 -15.30 17.76 9.17
CA GLY A 115 -14.70 17.91 10.50
C GLY A 115 -13.53 16.96 10.81
N ALA A 116 -13.04 16.19 9.86
CA ALA A 116 -11.78 15.45 10.02
C ALA A 116 -10.58 16.41 10.08
N LYS A 117 -9.57 16.10 10.88
CA LYS A 117 -8.37 16.96 11.00
C LYS A 117 -7.41 16.75 9.84
N LYS A 118 -7.28 15.52 9.34
CA LYS A 118 -6.38 15.12 8.23
C LYS A 118 -6.99 14.00 7.39
N VAL A 119 -6.47 13.82 6.17
CA VAL A 119 -6.91 12.78 5.23
C VAL A 119 -5.71 12.06 4.61
N ILE A 120 -5.79 10.73 4.55
CA ILE A 120 -4.86 9.86 3.81
C ILE A 120 -5.63 9.17 2.67
N MET A 121 -5.28 9.48 1.43
CA MET A 121 -5.75 8.71 0.29
C MET A 121 -4.99 7.37 0.22
N SER A 122 -5.70 6.24 0.23
CA SER A 122 -5.13 4.90 0.12
C SER A 122 -4.87 4.48 -1.34
N ALA A 123 -4.51 5.45 -2.19
CA ALA A 123 -4.18 5.28 -3.60
C ALA A 123 -3.30 6.44 -4.05
N PRO A 124 -2.59 6.34 -5.19
CA PRO A 124 -1.86 7.45 -5.77
C PRO A 124 -2.77 8.64 -6.06
N SER A 125 -2.36 9.83 -5.65
CA SER A 125 -3.08 11.07 -6.00
C SER A 125 -3.09 11.29 -7.51
N LYS A 126 -4.21 11.83 -8.01
CA LYS A 126 -4.39 12.20 -9.42
C LYS A 126 -3.95 13.64 -9.74
N ASP A 127 -3.52 14.36 -8.72
CA ASP A 127 -3.03 15.73 -8.79
C ASP A 127 -1.64 15.89 -8.15
N SER A 128 -1.30 17.09 -7.69
CA SER A 128 -0.04 17.40 -7.00
C SER A 128 -0.05 17.07 -5.51
N THR A 129 -1.09 16.44 -4.96
CA THR A 129 -1.12 16.06 -3.54
C THR A 129 0.11 15.22 -3.19
N PRO A 130 0.85 15.58 -2.13
CA PRO A 130 2.08 14.89 -1.76
C PRO A 130 1.85 13.40 -1.49
N MET A 131 2.76 12.57 -2.01
CA MET A 131 2.78 11.14 -1.78
C MET A 131 3.88 10.79 -0.79
N PHE A 132 3.54 9.91 0.16
CA PHE A 132 4.48 9.40 1.15
C PHE A 132 4.53 7.88 1.11
N VAL A 133 5.72 7.35 1.28
CA VAL A 133 6.00 5.94 1.53
C VAL A 133 6.73 5.86 2.87
N TYR A 134 6.12 5.19 3.84
CA TYR A 134 6.68 5.06 5.18
C TYR A 134 8.07 4.39 5.14
N GLY A 135 9.04 4.98 5.85
CA GLY A 135 10.45 4.59 5.87
C GLY A 135 11.27 5.09 4.68
N VAL A 136 10.64 5.69 3.67
CA VAL A 136 11.35 6.24 2.51
C VAL A 136 11.40 7.77 2.56
N ASN A 137 10.25 8.44 2.60
CA ASN A 137 10.18 9.90 2.63
C ASN A 137 9.21 10.46 3.69
N ASP A 138 8.71 9.63 4.59
CA ASP A 138 7.82 10.05 5.69
C ASP A 138 8.41 11.16 6.56
N LYS A 139 9.72 11.20 6.72
CA LYS A 139 10.46 12.24 7.45
C LYS A 139 10.38 13.62 6.80
N THR A 140 9.97 13.69 5.53
CA THR A 140 9.76 14.96 4.82
C THR A 140 8.35 15.53 5.00
N TYR A 141 7.50 14.85 5.77
CA TYR A 141 6.18 15.34 6.10
C TYR A 141 6.27 16.67 6.88
N ALA A 142 5.55 17.67 6.42
CA ALA A 142 5.63 19.05 6.92
C ALA A 142 4.24 19.62 7.28
N GLY A 143 3.33 18.77 7.78
CA GLY A 143 2.03 19.22 8.30
C GLY A 143 0.89 19.28 7.28
N GLN A 144 1.05 18.72 6.08
CA GLN A 144 0.00 18.68 5.06
C GLN A 144 -1.27 18.00 5.61
N LYS A 145 -2.44 18.62 5.37
CA LYS A 145 -3.72 18.08 5.85
C LYS A 145 -4.23 16.92 5.01
N ILE A 146 -3.85 16.87 3.72
CA ILE A 146 -4.24 15.82 2.79
C ILE A 146 -2.97 15.26 2.17
N ILE A 147 -2.80 13.94 2.25
CA ILE A 147 -1.68 13.21 1.68
C ILE A 147 -2.15 11.96 0.94
N SER A 148 -1.29 11.38 0.12
CA SER A 148 -1.47 10.06 -0.48
C SER A 148 -0.43 9.10 0.07
N ASN A 149 -0.85 7.88 0.41
CA ASN A 149 0.05 6.77 0.77
C ASN A 149 0.59 6.03 -0.47
N ALA A 150 0.53 6.63 -1.66
CA ALA A 150 0.91 6.04 -2.93
C ALA A 150 0.17 4.71 -3.22
N SER A 151 0.74 3.83 -4.05
CA SER A 151 0.19 2.48 -4.30
C SER A 151 0.96 1.41 -3.52
N CYS A 152 0.37 0.21 -3.40
CA CYS A 152 1.05 -0.96 -2.83
C CYS A 152 2.34 -1.29 -3.60
N THR A 153 2.31 -1.22 -4.94
CA THR A 153 3.50 -1.44 -5.79
C THR A 153 4.57 -0.36 -5.56
N THR A 154 4.18 0.91 -5.40
CA THR A 154 5.15 1.97 -5.06
C THR A 154 5.77 1.75 -3.68
N ASN A 155 4.97 1.29 -2.71
CA ASN A 155 5.45 0.94 -1.37
C ASN A 155 6.43 -0.25 -1.39
N CYS A 156 6.30 -1.18 -2.34
CA CYS A 156 7.27 -2.26 -2.53
C CYS A 156 8.54 -1.78 -3.25
N LEU A 157 8.37 -1.02 -4.34
CA LEU A 157 9.47 -0.62 -5.22
C LEU A 157 10.37 0.45 -4.57
N ALA A 158 9.81 1.39 -3.82
CA ALA A 158 10.56 2.52 -3.28
C ALA A 158 11.65 2.12 -2.28
N PRO A 159 11.44 1.21 -1.31
CA PRO A 159 12.49 0.76 -0.39
C PRO A 159 13.70 0.15 -1.10
N ILE A 160 13.50 -0.79 -2.03
CA ILE A 160 14.62 -1.41 -2.77
C ILE A 160 15.30 -0.41 -3.70
N SER A 161 14.53 0.53 -4.30
CA SER A 161 15.11 1.60 -5.13
C SER A 161 15.92 2.59 -4.29
N LYS A 162 15.49 2.90 -3.06
CA LYS A 162 16.24 3.74 -2.12
C LYS A 162 17.61 3.13 -1.83
N VAL A 163 17.65 1.86 -1.40
CA VAL A 163 18.90 1.17 -1.08
C VAL A 163 19.83 1.12 -2.29
N LEU A 164 19.33 0.70 -3.46
CA LEU A 164 20.15 0.65 -4.69
C LEU A 164 20.68 2.04 -5.06
N ASN A 165 19.85 3.06 -4.99
CA ASN A 165 20.25 4.41 -5.40
C ASN A 165 21.26 5.03 -4.43
N GLU A 166 21.07 4.88 -3.13
CA GLU A 166 21.97 5.42 -2.11
C GLU A 166 23.35 4.74 -2.11
N LYS A 167 23.38 3.42 -2.30
CA LYS A 167 24.63 2.65 -2.26
C LYS A 167 25.38 2.66 -3.61
N PHE A 168 24.66 2.55 -4.72
CA PHE A 168 25.27 2.31 -6.04
C PHE A 168 24.86 3.32 -7.12
N GLY A 169 23.80 4.11 -6.89
CA GLY A 169 23.21 5.02 -7.86
C GLY A 169 22.45 4.28 -8.95
N ILE A 170 21.22 4.69 -9.22
CA ILE A 170 20.43 4.19 -10.36
C ILE A 170 20.57 5.18 -11.52
N VAL A 171 21.02 4.69 -12.68
CA VAL A 171 21.02 5.44 -13.93
C VAL A 171 19.62 5.43 -14.53
N ARG A 172 19.05 4.23 -14.71
CA ARG A 172 17.72 4.00 -15.25
C ARG A 172 17.24 2.58 -14.90
N GLY A 173 15.94 2.35 -15.02
CA GLY A 173 15.38 1.01 -14.78
C GLY A 173 14.00 0.80 -15.37
N LEU A 174 13.68 -0.46 -15.63
CA LEU A 174 12.36 -0.92 -16.03
C LEU A 174 11.81 -1.86 -14.97
N MET A 175 10.57 -1.62 -14.55
CA MET A 175 9.90 -2.45 -13.55
C MET A 175 8.73 -3.20 -14.17
N THR A 176 8.63 -4.48 -13.88
CA THR A 176 7.41 -5.25 -14.09
C THR A 176 6.86 -5.69 -12.74
N THR A 177 5.60 -5.42 -12.46
CA THR A 177 4.95 -6.07 -11.33
C THR A 177 4.05 -7.20 -11.82
N VAL A 178 4.32 -8.41 -11.34
CA VAL A 178 3.38 -9.54 -11.45
C VAL A 178 2.43 -9.40 -10.28
N HIS A 179 1.20 -8.94 -10.57
CA HIS A 179 0.30 -8.45 -9.55
C HIS A 179 -0.93 -9.34 -9.39
N ALA A 180 -1.27 -9.65 -8.17
CA ALA A 180 -2.48 -10.38 -7.82
C ALA A 180 -3.74 -9.67 -8.36
N ALA A 181 -4.81 -10.44 -8.53
CA ALA A 181 -6.13 -9.91 -8.90
C ALA A 181 -6.66 -8.94 -7.84
N THR A 182 -7.28 -7.87 -8.28
CA THR A 182 -7.95 -6.91 -7.39
C THR A 182 -9.40 -6.73 -7.84
N ALA A 183 -10.21 -6.01 -7.08
CA ALA A 183 -11.63 -5.76 -7.40
C ALA A 183 -11.87 -5.10 -8.76
N THR A 184 -10.83 -4.57 -9.42
CA THR A 184 -10.94 -3.98 -10.76
C THR A 184 -10.89 -5.01 -11.88
N GLN A 185 -10.35 -6.22 -11.64
CA GLN A 185 -10.35 -7.30 -12.60
C GLN A 185 -11.76 -7.91 -12.75
N LYS A 186 -12.07 -8.40 -13.95
CA LYS A 186 -13.32 -9.11 -14.23
C LYS A 186 -13.15 -10.60 -13.92
N THR A 187 -14.19 -11.21 -13.35
CA THR A 187 -14.24 -12.67 -13.17
C THR A 187 -14.40 -13.37 -14.52
N VAL A 188 -15.28 -12.85 -15.37
CA VAL A 188 -15.52 -13.29 -16.76
C VAL A 188 -15.41 -12.08 -17.69
N ASP A 189 -15.28 -12.33 -19.00
CA ASP A 189 -15.19 -11.26 -20.00
C ASP A 189 -16.38 -10.30 -19.89
N GLY A 190 -16.07 -9.01 -19.82
CA GLY A 190 -17.06 -7.95 -19.67
C GLY A 190 -16.57 -6.62 -20.23
N PRO A 191 -17.46 -5.64 -20.39
CA PRO A 191 -17.11 -4.37 -21.02
C PRO A 191 -16.08 -3.59 -20.20
N SER A 192 -15.09 -3.03 -20.90
CA SER A 192 -14.13 -2.07 -20.35
C SER A 192 -13.92 -0.95 -21.37
N LYS A 193 -14.21 0.30 -20.95
CA LYS A 193 -14.17 1.45 -21.86
C LYS A 193 -12.76 2.00 -22.08
N LYS A 194 -11.89 1.89 -21.08
CA LYS A 194 -10.56 2.53 -21.10
C LYS A 194 -9.44 1.56 -21.47
N ASP A 195 -9.51 0.34 -20.98
CA ASP A 195 -8.53 -0.71 -21.21
C ASP A 195 -9.25 -2.00 -21.58
N TRP A 196 -9.20 -2.38 -22.84
CA TRP A 196 -9.88 -3.57 -23.34
C TRP A 196 -9.35 -4.85 -22.69
N ARG A 197 -8.05 -4.92 -22.41
CA ARG A 197 -7.46 -6.05 -21.70
C ARG A 197 -8.01 -6.19 -20.28
N GLY A 198 -8.26 -5.09 -19.60
CA GLY A 198 -8.90 -5.08 -18.27
C GLY A 198 -10.37 -5.55 -18.27
N GLY A 199 -10.99 -5.72 -19.43
CA GLY A 199 -12.31 -6.35 -19.59
C GLY A 199 -12.29 -7.87 -19.67
N ARG A 200 -11.10 -8.50 -19.77
CA ARG A 200 -10.97 -9.96 -19.85
C ARG A 200 -11.00 -10.60 -18.47
N GLY A 201 -11.54 -11.83 -18.42
CA GLY A 201 -11.62 -12.62 -17.19
C GLY A 201 -10.23 -12.98 -16.65
N ILE A 202 -10.03 -12.77 -15.34
CA ILE A 202 -8.72 -12.96 -14.69
C ILE A 202 -8.34 -14.42 -14.47
N LEU A 203 -9.33 -15.31 -14.35
CA LEU A 203 -9.10 -16.67 -13.84
C LEU A 203 -8.15 -17.53 -14.70
N GLU A 204 -8.07 -17.24 -16.01
CA GLU A 204 -7.27 -18.01 -16.98
C GLU A 204 -6.29 -17.14 -17.79
N ASN A 205 -6.13 -15.86 -17.41
CA ASN A 205 -5.35 -14.92 -18.20
C ASN A 205 -4.22 -14.27 -17.43
N ILE A 206 -3.12 -14.01 -18.13
CA ILE A 206 -2.13 -13.01 -17.78
C ILE A 206 -2.53 -11.73 -18.51
N ILE A 207 -2.86 -10.67 -17.76
CA ILE A 207 -3.42 -9.43 -18.31
C ILE A 207 -2.39 -8.30 -18.20
N PRO A 208 -1.71 -7.89 -19.30
CA PRO A 208 -0.85 -6.71 -19.28
C PRO A 208 -1.68 -5.44 -19.03
N SER A 209 -1.20 -4.60 -18.14
CA SER A 209 -1.87 -3.36 -17.74
C SER A 209 -0.84 -2.25 -17.52
N SER A 210 -1.22 -1.01 -17.77
CA SER A 210 -0.38 0.14 -17.42
C SER A 210 -0.33 0.34 -15.91
N THR A 211 0.80 0.86 -15.42
CA THR A 211 0.95 1.27 -14.03
C THR A 211 1.74 2.57 -13.92
N GLY A 212 1.31 3.44 -13.02
CA GLY A 212 2.07 4.63 -12.64
C GLY A 212 3.05 4.41 -11.48
N ALA A 213 3.11 3.19 -10.93
CA ALA A 213 3.85 2.92 -9.69
C ALA A 213 5.34 3.23 -9.78
N ALA A 214 6.01 2.88 -10.87
CA ALA A 214 7.43 3.17 -11.07
C ALA A 214 7.70 4.68 -11.23
N LYS A 215 6.82 5.40 -11.94
CA LYS A 215 6.91 6.86 -12.05
C LYS A 215 6.65 7.54 -10.70
N ALA A 216 5.76 6.98 -9.87
CA ALA A 216 5.47 7.51 -8.55
C ALA A 216 6.67 7.40 -7.59
N VAL A 217 7.60 6.46 -7.81
CA VAL A 217 8.88 6.44 -7.06
C VAL A 217 9.64 7.74 -7.22
N GLY A 218 9.65 8.36 -8.40
CA GLY A 218 10.28 9.67 -8.62
C GLY A 218 9.58 10.84 -7.89
N LYS A 219 8.35 10.65 -7.38
CA LYS A 219 7.68 11.64 -6.51
C LYS A 219 8.08 11.49 -5.04
N VAL A 220 8.43 10.28 -4.60
CA VAL A 220 8.86 10.00 -3.21
C VAL A 220 10.39 10.01 -3.06
N LEU A 221 11.13 9.74 -4.13
CA LEU A 221 12.59 9.84 -4.26
C LEU A 221 12.91 10.75 -5.46
N PRO A 222 12.96 12.07 -5.29
CA PRO A 222 13.09 13.03 -6.39
C PRO A 222 14.30 12.81 -7.30
N GLU A 223 15.39 12.26 -6.77
CA GLU A 223 16.60 11.91 -7.51
C GLU A 223 16.39 10.78 -8.54
N LEU A 224 15.30 10.02 -8.41
CA LEU A 224 14.88 8.98 -9.36
C LEU A 224 13.82 9.48 -10.36
N ASN A 225 13.45 10.75 -10.31
CA ASN A 225 12.46 11.29 -11.24
C ASN A 225 12.91 11.11 -12.71
N GLY A 226 12.04 10.52 -13.52
CA GLY A 226 12.31 10.25 -14.93
C GLY A 226 13.22 9.04 -15.21
N LYS A 227 13.79 8.39 -14.19
CA LYS A 227 14.69 7.25 -14.37
C LYS A 227 13.99 5.89 -14.37
N LEU A 228 12.79 5.80 -13.79
CA LEU A 228 12.05 4.54 -13.68
C LEU A 228 10.71 4.62 -14.41
N THR A 229 10.39 3.56 -15.12
CA THR A 229 9.05 3.30 -15.67
C THR A 229 8.75 1.80 -15.63
N GLY A 230 7.52 1.41 -15.93
CA GLY A 230 7.18 -0.01 -15.86
C GLY A 230 5.77 -0.35 -16.29
N MET A 231 5.44 -1.63 -16.17
CA MET A 231 4.14 -2.21 -16.48
C MET A 231 3.69 -3.18 -15.39
N SER A 232 2.44 -3.58 -15.45
CA SER A 232 1.84 -4.61 -14.59
C SER A 232 1.37 -5.79 -15.42
N LEU A 233 1.58 -7.00 -14.91
CA LEU A 233 0.94 -8.22 -15.38
C LEU A 233 -0.03 -8.68 -14.29
N ARG A 234 -1.34 -8.63 -14.56
CA ARG A 234 -2.34 -9.18 -13.63
C ARG A 234 -2.44 -10.68 -13.85
N VAL A 235 -2.38 -11.45 -12.75
CA VAL A 235 -2.36 -12.91 -12.75
C VAL A 235 -3.48 -13.46 -11.84
N PRO A 236 -3.92 -14.72 -12.04
CA PRO A 236 -4.99 -15.33 -11.26
C PRO A 236 -4.52 -15.81 -9.88
N THR A 237 -3.89 -14.92 -9.11
CA THR A 237 -3.58 -15.11 -7.69
C THR A 237 -4.45 -14.18 -6.86
N SER A 238 -4.89 -14.62 -5.70
CA SER A 238 -5.81 -13.87 -4.86
C SER A 238 -5.14 -12.71 -4.12
N ASP A 239 -3.86 -12.86 -3.79
CA ASP A 239 -3.06 -11.90 -3.05
C ASP A 239 -1.58 -12.22 -3.19
N VAL A 240 -0.73 -11.31 -2.72
CA VAL A 240 0.72 -11.28 -2.82
C VAL A 240 1.21 -11.12 -4.26
N SER A 241 1.85 -10.02 -4.47
CA SER A 241 2.38 -9.55 -5.75
C SER A 241 3.91 -9.54 -5.72
N PHE A 242 4.52 -9.40 -6.90
CA PHE A 242 5.96 -9.47 -7.09
C PHE A 242 6.44 -8.30 -7.95
N VAL A 243 7.46 -7.60 -7.49
CA VAL A 243 8.18 -6.57 -8.25
C VAL A 243 9.46 -7.17 -8.82
N ASP A 244 9.62 -7.02 -10.12
CA ASP A 244 10.85 -7.25 -10.88
C ASP A 244 11.38 -5.89 -11.34
N LEU A 245 12.50 -5.44 -10.77
CA LEU A 245 13.18 -4.21 -11.17
C LEU A 245 14.49 -4.56 -11.88
N THR A 246 14.57 -4.31 -13.17
CA THR A 246 15.84 -4.36 -13.93
C THR A 246 16.41 -2.94 -13.99
N ALA A 247 17.62 -2.76 -13.44
CA ALA A 247 18.25 -1.45 -13.29
C ALA A 247 19.70 -1.44 -13.78
N GLU A 248 20.09 -0.32 -14.39
CA GLU A 248 21.47 0.04 -14.65
C GLU A 248 21.99 0.89 -13.50
N LEU A 249 23.09 0.45 -12.87
CA LEU A 249 23.73 1.12 -11.74
C LEU A 249 24.84 2.05 -12.24
N LYS A 250 25.03 3.17 -11.56
CA LYS A 250 26.11 4.12 -11.85
C LYS A 250 27.47 3.59 -11.44
N ASN A 251 27.53 2.94 -10.28
CA ASN A 251 28.75 2.40 -9.71
C ASN A 251 28.59 0.88 -9.57
N ALA A 252 29.54 0.13 -10.10
CA ALA A 252 29.58 -1.31 -9.91
C ALA A 252 29.77 -1.63 -8.44
N PRO A 253 28.90 -2.47 -7.81
CA PRO A 253 29.08 -2.88 -6.42
C PRO A 253 30.37 -3.65 -6.15
N ALA A 254 30.87 -4.39 -7.15
CA ALA A 254 32.15 -5.08 -7.17
C ALA A 254 32.66 -5.27 -8.60
N ALA A 255 33.90 -5.78 -8.75
CA ALA A 255 34.55 -5.93 -10.05
C ALA A 255 33.93 -7.04 -10.94
N ASP A 256 33.51 -8.13 -10.34
CA ASP A 256 32.82 -9.22 -11.03
C ASP A 256 31.31 -9.26 -10.66
N LYS A 257 30.53 -9.91 -11.51
CA LYS A 257 29.07 -9.90 -11.38
C LYS A 257 28.56 -10.61 -10.12
N ASP A 258 29.21 -11.72 -9.70
CA ASP A 258 28.72 -12.52 -8.58
C ASP A 258 29.02 -11.79 -7.26
N ALA A 259 30.21 -11.20 -7.12
CA ALA A 259 30.54 -10.32 -6.00
C ALA A 259 29.70 -9.04 -6.00
N ALA A 260 29.34 -8.50 -7.18
CA ALA A 260 28.45 -7.34 -7.30
C ALA A 260 27.04 -7.67 -6.78
N TYR A 261 26.47 -8.82 -7.16
CA TYR A 261 25.17 -9.25 -6.65
C TYR A 261 25.21 -9.54 -5.16
N ALA A 262 26.25 -10.20 -4.66
CA ALA A 262 26.44 -10.44 -3.24
C ALA A 262 26.50 -9.12 -2.43
N ALA A 263 27.14 -8.09 -2.95
CA ALA A 263 27.18 -6.77 -2.33
C ALA A 263 25.79 -6.10 -2.30
N ILE A 264 24.97 -6.27 -3.34
CA ILE A 264 23.59 -5.80 -3.37
C ILE A 264 22.75 -6.53 -2.31
N CYS A 265 22.85 -7.86 -2.24
CA CYS A 265 22.16 -8.65 -1.22
C CYS A 265 22.56 -8.23 0.21
N ALA A 266 23.84 -8.01 0.44
CA ALA A 266 24.34 -7.53 1.74
C ALA A 266 23.77 -6.15 2.11
N ALA A 267 23.72 -5.21 1.14
CA ALA A 267 23.13 -3.89 1.37
C ALA A 267 21.62 -3.96 1.67
N MET A 268 20.89 -4.83 0.97
CA MET A 268 19.44 -5.04 1.23
C MET A 268 19.23 -5.66 2.62
N LYS A 269 20.04 -6.64 3.00
CA LYS A 269 19.99 -7.27 4.32
C LYS A 269 20.29 -6.26 5.42
N GLU A 270 21.37 -5.49 5.29
CA GLU A 270 21.72 -4.42 6.23
C GLU A 270 20.55 -3.43 6.41
N ALA A 271 19.95 -2.98 5.32
CA ALA A 271 18.83 -2.05 5.38
C ALA A 271 17.59 -2.68 6.06
N SER A 272 17.30 -3.96 5.78
CA SER A 272 16.15 -4.68 6.35
C SER A 272 16.28 -4.92 7.86
N GLU A 273 17.49 -5.08 8.37
CA GLU A 273 17.78 -5.24 9.78
C GLU A 273 17.97 -3.88 10.50
N GLY A 274 18.25 -2.82 9.73
CA GLY A 274 18.55 -1.47 10.19
C GLY A 274 17.44 -0.45 9.93
N GLU A 275 17.71 0.53 9.06
CA GLU A 275 16.85 1.71 8.84
C GLU A 275 15.47 1.39 8.24
N LEU A 276 15.34 0.29 7.50
CA LEU A 276 14.09 -0.16 6.89
C LEU A 276 13.49 -1.36 7.62
N LYS A 277 13.86 -1.61 8.85
CA LYS A 277 13.30 -2.69 9.67
C LYS A 277 11.78 -2.57 9.77
N GLY A 278 11.07 -3.68 9.48
CA GLY A 278 9.60 -3.73 9.45
C GLY A 278 8.97 -3.10 8.19
N ILE A 279 9.79 -2.62 7.24
CA ILE A 279 9.38 -2.06 5.95
C ILE A 279 9.92 -2.93 4.83
N LEU A 280 11.24 -3.13 4.82
CA LEU A 280 11.94 -4.06 3.96
C LEU A 280 12.20 -5.36 4.72
N GLY A 281 11.69 -6.47 4.19
CA GLY A 281 12.07 -7.82 4.59
C GLY A 281 13.18 -8.36 3.69
N TYR A 282 13.77 -9.49 4.08
CA TYR A 282 14.82 -10.17 3.32
C TYR A 282 14.65 -11.68 3.42
N THR A 283 14.80 -12.40 2.31
CA THR A 283 14.76 -13.86 2.29
C THR A 283 15.83 -14.46 1.39
N GLU A 284 16.35 -15.62 1.79
CA GLU A 284 17.21 -16.51 1.00
C GLU A 284 16.53 -17.88 0.78
N ASP A 285 15.28 -18.02 1.20
CA ASP A 285 14.53 -19.26 1.05
C ASP A 285 13.94 -19.41 -0.36
N ALA A 286 13.64 -20.64 -0.75
CA ALA A 286 12.95 -20.94 -2.00
C ALA A 286 11.44 -20.79 -1.78
N VAL A 287 10.95 -19.57 -1.88
CA VAL A 287 9.59 -19.15 -1.52
C VAL A 287 8.72 -18.84 -2.74
N VAL A 288 7.41 -18.82 -2.51
CA VAL A 288 6.39 -18.43 -3.47
C VAL A 288 5.43 -17.42 -2.84
N SER A 289 4.53 -16.84 -3.64
CA SER A 289 3.65 -15.73 -3.20
C SER A 289 2.87 -16.04 -1.92
N THR A 290 2.33 -17.26 -1.75
CA THR A 290 1.49 -17.60 -0.59
C THR A 290 2.23 -17.60 0.74
N ASP A 291 3.57 -17.68 0.73
CA ASP A 291 4.40 -17.67 1.94
C ASP A 291 4.44 -16.27 2.59
N PHE A 292 4.03 -15.24 1.84
CA PHE A 292 4.05 -13.85 2.32
C PHE A 292 2.67 -13.27 2.64
N ARG A 293 1.61 -14.10 2.64
CA ARG A 293 0.30 -13.64 3.11
C ARG A 293 0.38 -13.16 4.55
N ASN A 294 -0.26 -12.04 4.84
CA ASN A 294 -0.25 -11.38 6.15
C ASN A 294 1.14 -10.90 6.60
N ASN A 295 2.10 -10.77 5.67
CA ASN A 295 3.36 -10.12 6.00
C ASN A 295 3.18 -8.60 6.03
N SER A 296 3.54 -7.95 7.12
CA SER A 296 3.39 -6.51 7.32
C SER A 296 4.46 -5.66 6.64
N CYS A 297 5.55 -6.25 6.14
CA CYS A 297 6.52 -5.55 5.30
C CYS A 297 5.91 -5.24 3.93
N THR A 298 6.16 -4.05 3.41
CA THR A 298 5.69 -3.65 2.08
C THR A 298 6.61 -4.05 0.95
N SER A 299 7.80 -4.56 1.27
CA SER A 299 8.81 -5.02 0.31
C SER A 299 9.60 -6.14 0.97
N ILE A 300 9.64 -7.33 0.40
CA ILE A 300 10.45 -8.44 0.91
C ILE A 300 11.42 -8.83 -0.20
N PHE A 301 12.68 -8.38 -0.07
CA PHE A 301 13.72 -8.65 -1.05
C PHE A 301 14.04 -10.14 -1.09
N ASP A 302 14.00 -10.71 -2.30
CA ASP A 302 14.33 -12.11 -2.56
C ASP A 302 15.74 -12.21 -3.14
N ALA A 303 16.69 -12.61 -2.31
CA ALA A 303 18.10 -12.69 -2.69
C ALA A 303 18.39 -13.77 -3.73
N LYS A 304 17.53 -14.80 -3.84
CA LYS A 304 17.71 -15.89 -4.80
C LYS A 304 16.98 -15.70 -6.12
N ALA A 305 16.01 -14.79 -6.19
CA ALA A 305 15.26 -14.52 -7.42
C ALA A 305 15.93 -13.50 -8.34
N GLY A 306 16.91 -12.75 -7.86
CA GLY A 306 17.60 -11.73 -8.64
C GLY A 306 18.67 -12.29 -9.61
N ILE A 307 19.07 -11.46 -10.56
CA ILE A 307 20.02 -11.83 -11.61
C ILE A 307 20.97 -10.66 -11.85
N GLN A 308 22.27 -10.91 -11.85
CA GLN A 308 23.29 -9.94 -12.25
C GLN A 308 23.83 -10.33 -13.64
N LEU A 309 23.67 -9.46 -14.62
CA LEU A 309 24.16 -9.71 -15.98
C LEU A 309 25.63 -9.33 -16.14
N ASP A 310 25.98 -8.13 -15.68
CA ASP A 310 27.33 -7.59 -15.57
C ASP A 310 27.44 -6.76 -14.27
N PRO A 311 28.62 -6.24 -13.88
CA PRO A 311 28.79 -5.53 -12.62
C PRO A 311 27.85 -4.34 -12.38
N THR A 312 27.22 -3.79 -13.44
CA THR A 312 26.34 -2.60 -13.35
C THR A 312 24.90 -2.87 -13.74
N PHE A 313 24.57 -4.03 -14.32
CA PHE A 313 23.23 -4.32 -14.83
C PHE A 313 22.58 -5.49 -14.05
N VAL A 314 21.60 -5.15 -13.23
CA VAL A 314 20.99 -6.06 -12.26
C VAL A 314 19.47 -6.14 -12.40
N LYS A 315 18.93 -7.32 -12.16
CA LYS A 315 17.53 -7.55 -11.82
C LYS A 315 17.43 -7.85 -10.33
N VAL A 316 16.64 -7.08 -9.61
CA VAL A 316 16.28 -7.34 -8.21
C VAL A 316 14.80 -7.62 -8.09
N CYS A 317 14.45 -8.52 -7.18
CA CYS A 317 13.11 -9.02 -7.01
C CYS A 317 12.62 -8.79 -5.59
N SER A 318 11.34 -8.43 -5.44
CA SER A 318 10.74 -8.22 -4.13
C SER A 318 9.27 -8.63 -4.11
N TRP A 319 8.88 -9.36 -3.06
CA TRP A 319 7.51 -9.76 -2.77
C TRP A 319 6.78 -8.70 -1.94
N TYR A 320 5.46 -8.67 -2.02
CA TYR A 320 4.65 -7.83 -1.15
C TYR A 320 3.21 -8.33 -1.06
N ASP A 321 2.70 -8.42 0.16
CA ASP A 321 1.26 -8.53 0.37
C ASP A 321 0.64 -7.18 0.03
N ASN A 322 -0.04 -7.13 -1.13
CA ASN A 322 -0.56 -5.89 -1.68
C ASN A 322 -1.76 -5.33 -0.92
N GLU A 323 -2.33 -6.09 0.01
CA GLU A 323 -3.43 -5.70 0.88
C GLU A 323 -2.94 -5.45 2.32
N TRP A 324 -2.34 -6.46 2.97
CA TRP A 324 -1.98 -6.40 4.37
C TRP A 324 -0.77 -5.49 4.65
N GLY A 325 0.34 -5.71 3.95
CA GLY A 325 1.54 -4.89 4.12
C GLY A 325 1.26 -3.42 3.86
N TYR A 326 0.52 -3.14 2.78
CA TYR A 326 0.09 -1.79 2.44
C TYR A 326 -0.80 -1.16 3.51
N SER A 327 -1.81 -1.88 4.02
CA SER A 327 -2.74 -1.38 5.03
C SER A 327 -2.06 -1.08 6.36
N ASN A 328 -1.07 -1.88 6.76
CA ASN A 328 -0.23 -1.58 7.92
C ASN A 328 0.51 -0.25 7.75
N LYS A 329 1.02 0.07 6.55
CA LYS A 329 1.73 1.34 6.31
C LYS A 329 0.79 2.54 6.20
N VAL A 330 -0.48 2.34 5.85
CA VAL A 330 -1.51 3.37 6.00
C VAL A 330 -1.69 3.73 7.50
N CYS A 331 -1.74 2.74 8.39
CA CYS A 331 -1.78 2.95 9.84
C CYS A 331 -0.52 3.66 10.36
N GLU A 332 0.68 3.25 9.90
CA GLU A 332 1.93 3.93 10.28
C GLU A 332 1.94 5.39 9.82
N MET A 333 1.53 5.68 8.59
CA MET A 333 1.44 7.06 8.10
C MET A 333 0.40 7.88 8.88
N ALA A 334 -0.72 7.27 9.30
CA ALA A 334 -1.69 7.95 10.18
C ALA A 334 -1.04 8.37 11.50
N ARG A 335 -0.18 7.53 12.09
CA ARG A 335 0.61 7.86 13.30
C ARG A 335 1.61 8.99 13.03
N VAL A 336 2.35 8.91 11.90
CA VAL A 336 3.32 9.94 11.53
C VAL A 336 2.66 11.31 11.44
N ILE A 337 1.57 11.41 10.65
CA ILE A 337 0.94 12.71 10.41
C ILE A 337 0.25 13.26 11.67
N THR A 338 -0.28 12.39 12.55
CA THR A 338 -0.92 12.82 13.81
C THR A 338 0.10 13.29 14.84
N ASN A 339 1.25 12.63 14.92
CA ASN A 339 2.31 12.95 15.89
C ASN A 339 3.20 14.14 15.47
N TYR A 340 2.99 14.66 14.28
CA TYR A 340 3.76 15.84 13.80
C TYR A 340 3.43 17.09 14.62
N LYS A 341 4.45 17.71 15.18
CA LYS A 341 4.30 18.87 16.08
C LYS A 341 4.70 20.21 15.44
N GLY A 342 5.11 20.22 14.14
CA GLY A 342 5.58 21.44 13.47
C GLY A 342 7.06 21.71 13.70
#